data_b3835be13db8452fb9bf18c739041097
#
_entry.id   b3835be13db8452fb9bf18c739041097
#
_cell.length_a   1.000
_cell.length_b   1.000
_cell.length_c   1.000
_cell.angle_alpha   90.00
_cell.angle_beta   90.00
_cell.angle_gamma   90.00
#
_symmetry.space_group_name_H-M   'P 1'
#
loop_
_entity.id
_entity.type
_entity.pdbx_description
1 polymer ?
#
loop_
_entity_poly.entity_id
_entity_poly.type
_entity_poly.pdbx_seq_one_letter_code
_entity_poly.pdbx_strand_id
1 'polypeptide(L)'
;MSFHPLSTESINKISPYKVEKLDDYAFVFHTQANVVYYVSFKEDMEIAGLDSYQFIIERKSEKQGYDAEVKESIIAIINEFFAQNNDILLYICDTSDGREAIRNRLFVRWFKETDTDNVFEIKTADAIVEGEGMFFAIIFKKSNPKYTEISTEFEEAAAYLTSK
;
A
#
# COMPACT_ATOMS: atom_id res chain seq x y z
N MET A 1 15.91 -11.45 -6.12
CA MET A 1 14.76 -10.92 -6.44
C MET A 1 13.66 -11.80 -6.38
N SER A 2 12.78 -11.49 -5.55
CA SER A 2 11.79 -12.42 -5.07
C SER A 2 10.35 -11.98 -5.30
N PHE A 3 10.11 -10.98 -6.13
CA PHE A 3 8.73 -10.59 -6.41
C PHE A 3 8.05 -11.68 -7.24
N HIS A 4 7.02 -12.29 -6.65
CA HIS A 4 6.20 -13.27 -7.34
C HIS A 4 5.03 -12.54 -8.01
N PRO A 5 4.87 -12.70 -9.33
CA PRO A 5 3.81 -11.99 -10.06
C PRO A 5 2.42 -12.26 -9.50
N LEU A 6 1.57 -11.25 -9.52
CA LEU A 6 0.20 -11.35 -9.05
C LEU A 6 -0.69 -11.91 -10.16
N SER A 7 -1.69 -12.69 -9.77
CA SER A 7 -2.67 -13.26 -10.68
C SER A 7 -3.87 -12.35 -10.82
N THR A 8 -4.09 -11.81 -12.01
CA THR A 8 -5.29 -11.00 -12.28
C THR A 8 -6.56 -11.84 -12.17
N GLU A 9 -6.47 -13.13 -12.50
CA GLU A 9 -7.60 -14.03 -12.32
C GLU A 9 -8.02 -14.09 -10.84
N SER A 10 -7.05 -14.24 -9.94
CA SER A 10 -7.33 -14.26 -8.50
C SER A 10 -7.85 -12.92 -8.00
N ILE A 11 -7.25 -11.83 -8.45
CA ILE A 11 -7.70 -10.48 -8.08
C ILE A 11 -9.17 -10.30 -8.50
N ASN A 12 -9.50 -10.69 -9.72
CA ASN A 12 -10.83 -10.44 -10.28
C ASN A 12 -11.91 -11.36 -9.73
N LYS A 13 -11.56 -12.38 -8.97
CA LYS A 13 -12.54 -13.16 -8.21
C LYS A 13 -13.15 -12.35 -7.07
N ILE A 14 -12.42 -11.35 -6.57
CA ILE A 14 -12.82 -10.55 -5.41
C ILE A 14 -13.11 -9.11 -5.80
N SER A 15 -12.33 -8.56 -6.74
CA SER A 15 -12.44 -7.16 -7.14
C SER A 15 -13.77 -6.87 -7.86
N PRO A 16 -14.53 -5.85 -7.43
CA PRO A 16 -15.75 -5.47 -8.16
C PRO A 16 -15.46 -4.86 -9.51
N TYR A 17 -14.34 -4.15 -9.67
CA TYR A 17 -13.93 -3.65 -10.97
C TYR A 17 -12.92 -4.60 -11.58
N LYS A 18 -12.99 -4.77 -12.91
CA LYS A 18 -12.04 -5.64 -13.61
C LYS A 18 -10.66 -5.01 -13.62
N VAL A 19 -9.70 -5.72 -13.03
CA VAL A 19 -8.30 -5.29 -12.98
C VAL A 19 -7.57 -5.93 -14.15
N GLU A 20 -6.83 -5.11 -14.88
CA GLU A 20 -5.99 -5.58 -15.99
C GLU A 20 -4.53 -5.34 -15.67
N LYS A 21 -3.70 -6.23 -16.15
CA LYS A 21 -2.26 -6.19 -15.91
C LYS A 21 -1.57 -5.40 -17.02
N LEU A 22 -0.79 -4.39 -16.65
CA LEU A 22 0.05 -3.65 -17.59
C LEU A 22 1.42 -4.31 -17.73
N ASP A 23 2.00 -4.71 -16.59
CA ASP A 23 3.21 -5.51 -16.51
C ASP A 23 3.20 -6.23 -15.17
N ASP A 24 4.29 -6.92 -14.80
CA ASP A 24 4.31 -7.70 -13.57
C ASP A 24 4.12 -6.84 -12.32
N TYR A 25 4.38 -5.54 -12.41
CA TYR A 25 4.34 -4.63 -11.25
C TYR A 25 3.23 -3.60 -11.32
N ALA A 26 2.47 -3.55 -12.41
CA ALA A 26 1.50 -2.47 -12.62
C ALA A 26 0.15 -2.99 -13.12
N PHE A 27 -0.91 -2.40 -12.57
CA PHE A 27 -2.28 -2.81 -12.84
C PHE A 27 -3.15 -1.58 -13.07
N VAL A 28 -4.23 -1.76 -13.82
CA VAL A 28 -5.16 -0.68 -14.12
C VAL A 28 -6.60 -1.19 -14.01
N PHE A 29 -7.48 -0.32 -13.53
CA PHE A 29 -8.92 -0.59 -13.62
C PHE A 29 -9.67 0.72 -13.86
N HIS A 30 -10.86 0.57 -14.45
CA HIS A 30 -11.76 1.67 -14.76
C HIS A 30 -13.02 1.55 -13.92
N THR A 31 -13.46 2.67 -13.36
CA THR A 31 -14.70 2.68 -12.59
C THR A 31 -15.92 2.83 -13.54
N GLN A 32 -17.10 2.64 -12.97
CA GLN A 32 -18.33 2.84 -13.69
C GLN A 32 -18.47 4.29 -14.19
N ALA A 33 -17.91 5.24 -13.45
CA ALA A 33 -17.89 6.65 -13.82
C ALA A 33 -16.75 6.98 -14.80
N ASN A 34 -16.07 5.95 -15.30
CA ASN A 34 -14.96 6.06 -16.25
C ASN A 34 -13.74 6.80 -15.70
N VAL A 35 -13.51 6.67 -14.40
CA VAL A 35 -12.28 7.13 -13.75
C VAL A 35 -11.27 6.01 -13.82
N VAL A 36 -10.03 6.32 -14.18
CA VAL A 36 -8.96 5.33 -14.36
C VAL A 36 -8.05 5.35 -13.14
N TYR A 37 -7.79 4.19 -12.58
CA TYR A 37 -6.85 4.01 -11.48
C TYR A 37 -5.70 3.12 -11.90
N TYR A 38 -4.48 3.56 -11.61
CA TYR A 38 -3.26 2.76 -11.78
C TYR A 38 -2.74 2.39 -10.40
N VAL A 39 -2.42 1.12 -10.23
CA VAL A 39 -1.84 0.60 -9.00
C VAL A 39 -0.54 -0.09 -9.37
N SER A 40 0.55 0.30 -8.71
CA SER A 40 1.85 -0.29 -9.02
C SER A 40 2.66 -0.56 -7.77
N PHE A 41 3.65 -1.44 -7.92
CA PHE A 41 4.58 -1.82 -6.88
C PHE A 41 5.98 -1.50 -7.36
N LYS A 42 6.73 -0.76 -6.57
CA LYS A 42 8.11 -0.38 -6.90
C LYS A 42 9.04 -0.89 -5.82
N GLU A 43 10.07 -1.64 -6.22
CA GLU A 43 11.05 -2.14 -5.28
C GLU A 43 11.71 -0.98 -4.53
N ASP A 44 11.83 -1.13 -3.24
CA ASP A 44 12.39 -0.10 -2.36
C ASP A 44 13.49 -0.72 -1.49
N MET A 45 13.77 -0.11 -0.36
CA MET A 45 14.84 -0.55 0.53
C MET A 45 14.57 -1.92 1.13
N GLU A 46 15.64 -2.60 1.53
CA GLU A 46 15.56 -3.85 2.27
C GLU A 46 15.26 -3.53 3.74
N ILE A 47 14.32 -4.25 4.34
CA ILE A 47 13.95 -4.09 5.74
C ILE A 47 14.03 -5.46 6.40
N ALA A 48 14.84 -5.57 7.46
CA ALA A 48 15.03 -6.83 8.20
C ALA A 48 15.45 -8.00 7.29
N GLY A 49 16.20 -7.70 6.23
CA GLY A 49 16.64 -8.69 5.26
C GLY A 49 15.59 -9.08 4.23
N LEU A 50 14.42 -8.45 4.25
CA LEU A 50 13.34 -8.73 3.31
C LEU A 50 13.19 -7.59 2.31
N ASP A 51 12.73 -7.95 1.10
CA ASP A 51 12.41 -6.95 0.09
C ASP A 51 11.18 -6.14 0.53
N SER A 52 11.17 -4.88 0.20
CA SER A 52 9.99 -4.05 0.38
C SER A 52 9.59 -3.44 -0.96
N TYR A 53 8.30 -3.20 -1.10
CA TYR A 53 7.74 -2.63 -2.34
C TYR A 53 6.87 -1.45 -1.99
N GLN A 54 7.16 -0.31 -2.61
CA GLN A 54 6.32 0.87 -2.46
C GLN A 54 5.05 0.68 -3.26
N PHE A 55 3.92 0.84 -2.61
CA PHE A 55 2.60 0.73 -3.20
C PHE A 55 2.17 2.12 -3.66
N ILE A 56 1.86 2.25 -4.95
CA ILE A 56 1.56 3.54 -5.55
C ILE A 56 0.19 3.47 -6.20
N ILE A 57 -0.68 4.42 -5.84
CA ILE A 57 -2.01 4.56 -6.42
C ILE A 57 -2.06 5.88 -7.17
N GLU A 58 -2.38 5.85 -8.47
CA GLU A 58 -2.56 7.06 -9.26
C GLU A 58 -3.95 7.07 -9.86
N ARG A 59 -4.64 8.20 -9.71
CA ARG A 59 -5.95 8.40 -10.31
C ARG A 59 -5.84 9.40 -11.45
N LYS A 60 -6.25 8.99 -12.65
CA LYS A 60 -6.20 9.83 -13.83
C LYS A 60 -7.58 10.49 -14.06
N SER A 61 -7.99 11.35 -13.13
CA SER A 61 -9.23 12.10 -13.23
C SER A 61 -9.24 13.21 -12.20
N GLU A 62 -9.90 14.32 -12.54
CA GLU A 62 -10.10 15.43 -11.61
C GLU A 62 -11.34 15.24 -10.76
N LYS A 63 -12.15 14.23 -11.03
CA LYS A 63 -13.35 13.94 -10.26
C LYS A 63 -12.96 13.58 -8.82
N GLN A 64 -13.75 14.06 -7.88
CA GLN A 64 -13.47 13.87 -6.46
C GLN A 64 -14.19 12.65 -5.90
N GLY A 65 -13.61 12.11 -4.82
CA GLY A 65 -14.22 11.05 -4.05
C GLY A 65 -13.82 9.65 -4.51
N TYR A 66 -13.99 8.70 -3.60
CA TYR A 66 -13.81 7.30 -3.86
C TYR A 66 -15.13 6.60 -3.68
N ASP A 67 -15.50 5.71 -4.59
CA ASP A 67 -16.61 4.82 -4.33
C ASP A 67 -16.11 3.58 -3.57
N ALA A 68 -17.04 2.86 -2.94
CA ALA A 68 -16.68 1.69 -2.14
C ALA A 68 -16.05 0.59 -3.01
N GLU A 69 -16.40 0.51 -4.27
CA GLU A 69 -15.87 -0.50 -5.17
C GLU A 69 -14.42 -0.24 -5.56
N VAL A 70 -13.99 1.05 -5.60
CA VAL A 70 -12.58 1.40 -5.77
C VAL A 70 -11.78 0.86 -4.59
N LYS A 71 -12.23 1.10 -3.38
CA LYS A 71 -11.60 0.61 -2.17
C LYS A 71 -11.45 -0.92 -2.20
N GLU A 72 -12.53 -1.60 -2.53
CA GLU A 72 -12.52 -3.07 -2.58
C GLU A 72 -11.58 -3.60 -3.67
N SER A 73 -11.50 -2.90 -4.81
CA SER A 73 -10.60 -3.30 -5.88
C SER A 73 -9.13 -3.14 -5.48
N ILE A 74 -8.80 -2.04 -4.83
CA ILE A 74 -7.44 -1.80 -4.33
C ILE A 74 -7.06 -2.85 -3.28
N ILE A 75 -7.96 -3.14 -2.35
CA ILE A 75 -7.73 -4.14 -1.31
C ILE A 75 -7.56 -5.53 -1.93
N ALA A 76 -8.31 -5.85 -2.98
CA ALA A 76 -8.16 -7.12 -3.70
C ALA A 76 -6.74 -7.28 -4.27
N ILE A 77 -6.17 -6.20 -4.83
CA ILE A 77 -4.81 -6.22 -5.34
C ILE A 77 -3.80 -6.43 -4.21
N ILE A 78 -3.99 -5.74 -3.09
CA ILE A 78 -3.09 -5.88 -1.93
C ILE A 78 -3.16 -7.30 -1.35
N ASN A 79 -4.35 -7.85 -1.25
CA ASN A 79 -4.50 -9.22 -0.74
C ASN A 79 -3.79 -10.22 -1.65
N GLU A 80 -3.87 -10.02 -2.96
CA GLU A 80 -3.16 -10.90 -3.89
C GLU A 80 -1.64 -10.74 -3.74
N PHE A 81 -1.15 -9.52 -3.53
CA PHE A 81 0.26 -9.31 -3.25
C PHE A 81 0.72 -10.20 -2.09
N PHE A 82 0.00 -10.16 -0.98
CA PHE A 82 0.37 -10.95 0.20
C PHE A 82 0.09 -12.45 0.06
N ALA A 83 -0.77 -12.84 -0.88
CA ALA A 83 -0.95 -14.26 -1.19
C ALA A 83 0.25 -14.83 -1.93
N GLN A 84 0.91 -14.02 -2.74
CA GLN A 84 2.05 -14.46 -3.55
C GLN A 84 3.40 -14.11 -2.92
N ASN A 85 3.45 -13.09 -2.06
CA ASN A 85 4.70 -12.57 -1.51
C ASN A 85 4.60 -12.44 0.00
N ASN A 86 5.66 -12.82 0.71
CA ASN A 86 5.72 -12.66 2.16
C ASN A 86 6.66 -11.49 2.51
N ASP A 87 6.58 -10.44 1.74
CA ASP A 87 7.42 -9.26 1.84
C ASP A 87 6.66 -8.10 2.50
N ILE A 88 7.19 -6.90 2.38
CA ILE A 88 6.68 -5.72 3.06
C ILE A 88 6.16 -4.73 2.03
N LEU A 89 4.96 -4.17 2.28
CA LEU A 89 4.47 -3.05 1.50
C LEU A 89 4.77 -1.74 2.22
N LEU A 90 5.24 -0.77 1.45
CA LEU A 90 5.47 0.59 1.92
C LEU A 90 4.47 1.52 1.25
N TYR A 91 3.93 2.45 2.01
CA TYR A 91 3.13 3.54 1.47
C TYR A 91 3.74 4.85 1.96
N ILE A 92 4.26 5.63 1.04
CA ILE A 92 4.99 6.86 1.33
C ILE A 92 4.34 7.99 0.58
N CYS A 93 4.11 9.11 1.25
CA CYS A 93 3.39 10.20 0.65
C CYS A 93 3.83 11.54 1.21
N ASP A 94 3.93 12.53 0.31
CA ASP A 94 4.16 13.90 0.69
C ASP A 94 2.85 14.48 1.21
N THR A 95 2.90 15.10 2.38
CA THR A 95 1.70 15.65 3.03
C THR A 95 1.66 17.17 2.97
N SER A 96 2.53 17.79 2.17
CA SER A 96 2.68 19.25 2.15
C SER A 96 1.41 19.99 1.71
N ASP A 97 0.57 19.39 0.87
CA ASP A 97 -0.68 20.03 0.43
C ASP A 97 -1.89 19.73 1.33
N GLY A 98 -1.71 18.93 2.36
CA GLY A 98 -2.75 18.58 3.33
C GLY A 98 -3.82 17.61 2.84
N ARG A 99 -4.03 17.49 1.54
CA ARG A 99 -5.07 16.60 0.99
C ARG A 99 -4.64 15.16 0.97
N GLU A 100 -3.39 14.94 0.61
CA GLU A 100 -2.85 13.58 0.52
C GLU A 100 -2.73 12.94 1.89
N ALA A 101 -2.43 13.72 2.93
CA ALA A 101 -2.40 13.21 4.29
C ALA A 101 -3.74 12.61 4.70
N ILE A 102 -4.84 13.29 4.35
CA ILE A 102 -6.19 12.81 4.67
C ILE A 102 -6.50 11.53 3.92
N ARG A 103 -6.16 11.46 2.63
CA ARG A 103 -6.38 10.26 1.80
C ARG A 103 -5.61 9.07 2.34
N ASN A 104 -4.38 9.31 2.77
CA ASN A 104 -3.51 8.23 3.27
C ASN A 104 -4.03 7.66 4.58
N ARG A 105 -4.50 8.51 5.47
CA ARG A 105 -5.10 8.05 6.72
C ARG A 105 -6.39 7.28 6.47
N LEU A 106 -7.19 7.73 5.48
CA LEU A 106 -8.38 7.00 5.06
C LEU A 106 -8.02 5.63 4.52
N PHE A 107 -7.00 5.55 3.66
CA PHE A 107 -6.55 4.28 3.09
C PHE A 107 -6.13 3.30 4.19
N VAL A 108 -5.32 3.76 5.13
CA VAL A 108 -4.88 2.91 6.25
C VAL A 108 -6.07 2.44 7.07
N ARG A 109 -7.02 3.33 7.35
CA ARG A 109 -8.23 2.98 8.10
C ARG A 109 -9.07 1.95 7.33
N TRP A 110 -9.26 2.15 6.03
CA TRP A 110 -10.00 1.20 5.20
C TRP A 110 -9.36 -0.17 5.23
N PHE A 111 -8.04 -0.21 5.12
CA PHE A 111 -7.32 -1.48 5.14
C PHE A 111 -7.52 -2.19 6.49
N LYS A 112 -7.41 -1.46 7.59
CA LYS A 112 -7.63 -2.01 8.92
C LYS A 112 -9.06 -2.52 9.10
N GLU A 113 -10.04 -1.81 8.57
CA GLU A 113 -11.44 -2.21 8.65
C GLU A 113 -11.72 -3.49 7.85
N THR A 114 -11.02 -3.70 6.74
CA THR A 114 -11.21 -4.91 5.93
C THR A 114 -10.44 -6.10 6.46
N ASP A 115 -9.45 -5.87 7.33
CA ASP A 115 -8.65 -6.94 7.95
C ASP A 115 -9.38 -7.50 9.18
N THR A 116 -10.54 -8.10 8.95
CA THR A 116 -11.40 -8.60 10.02
C THR A 116 -10.77 -9.74 10.81
N ASP A 117 -9.89 -10.52 10.17
CA ASP A 117 -9.20 -11.64 10.82
C ASP A 117 -7.89 -11.21 11.48
N ASN A 118 -7.58 -9.91 11.44
CA ASN A 118 -6.40 -9.34 12.07
C ASN A 118 -5.10 -10.02 11.64
N VAL A 119 -4.98 -10.24 10.33
CA VAL A 119 -3.85 -10.94 9.71
C VAL A 119 -2.64 -10.03 9.54
N PHE A 120 -2.87 -8.73 9.39
CA PHE A 120 -1.83 -7.77 9.04
C PHE A 120 -1.47 -6.84 10.17
N GLU A 121 -0.20 -6.45 10.20
CA GLU A 121 0.28 -5.36 11.02
C GLU A 121 0.46 -4.14 10.15
N ILE A 122 -0.03 -2.99 10.59
CA ILE A 122 0.15 -1.71 9.91
C ILE A 122 0.80 -0.76 10.91
N LYS A 123 1.96 -0.22 10.56
CA LYS A 123 2.63 0.78 11.37
C LYS A 123 2.77 2.06 10.56
N THR A 124 2.54 3.19 11.20
CA THR A 124 2.57 4.49 10.52
C THR A 124 3.49 5.45 11.25
N ALA A 125 4.00 6.42 10.52
CA ALA A 125 4.79 7.51 11.08
C ALA A 125 4.62 8.75 10.23
N ASP A 126 4.59 9.91 10.90
CA ASP A 126 4.67 11.21 10.23
C ASP A 126 6.06 11.76 10.52
N ALA A 127 6.71 12.33 9.51
CA ALA A 127 8.07 12.86 9.66
C ALA A 127 8.24 14.09 8.78
N ILE A 128 9.27 14.88 9.10
CA ILE A 128 9.68 15.98 8.25
C ILE A 128 11.02 15.60 7.64
N VAL A 129 11.06 15.50 6.31
CA VAL A 129 12.25 15.12 5.56
C VAL A 129 12.60 16.25 4.61
N GLU A 130 13.78 16.83 4.78
CA GLU A 130 14.23 17.96 3.97
C GLU A 130 13.24 19.13 3.97
N GLY A 131 12.63 19.39 5.11
CA GLY A 131 11.66 20.48 5.27
C GLY A 131 10.25 20.18 4.83
N GLU A 132 10.00 18.98 4.33
CA GLU A 132 8.66 18.56 3.86
C GLU A 132 8.05 17.49 4.75
N GLY A 133 6.75 17.63 5.00
CA GLY A 133 6.01 16.63 5.75
C GLY A 133 5.83 15.36 4.92
N MET A 134 6.11 14.22 5.52
CA MET A 134 5.99 12.91 4.88
C MET A 134 5.20 11.97 5.77
N PHE A 135 4.34 11.18 5.15
CA PHE A 135 3.61 10.11 5.81
C PHE A 135 4.16 8.77 5.35
N PHE A 136 4.47 7.91 6.31
CA PHE A 136 4.98 6.57 6.04
C PHE A 136 4.05 5.54 6.65
N ALA A 137 3.79 4.47 5.92
CA ALA A 137 3.09 3.32 6.45
C ALA A 137 3.76 2.06 5.94
N ILE A 138 3.89 1.06 6.79
CA ILE A 138 4.30 -0.27 6.36
C ILE A 138 3.21 -1.27 6.69
N ILE A 139 3.04 -2.25 5.81
CA ILE A 139 2.07 -3.31 5.96
C ILE A 139 2.80 -4.63 5.77
N PHE A 140 2.62 -5.54 6.72
CA PHE A 140 3.19 -6.88 6.63
C PHE A 140 2.35 -7.86 7.44
N LYS A 141 2.50 -9.15 7.14
CA LYS A 141 1.71 -10.17 7.84
C LYS A 141 2.21 -10.35 9.27
N LYS A 142 1.31 -10.50 10.21
CA LYS A 142 1.65 -10.83 11.60
C LYS A 142 2.35 -12.17 11.72
N SER A 143 2.07 -13.08 10.76
CA SER A 143 2.72 -14.39 10.68
C SER A 143 4.11 -14.35 10.06
N ASN A 144 4.57 -13.19 9.60
CA ASN A 144 5.88 -13.06 9.00
C ASN A 144 6.95 -13.49 10.03
N PRO A 145 7.88 -14.41 9.68
CA PRO A 145 8.92 -14.85 10.61
C PRO A 145 9.81 -13.72 11.11
N LYS A 146 9.86 -12.61 10.39
CA LYS A 146 10.66 -11.43 10.74
C LYS A 146 9.84 -10.33 11.41
N TYR A 147 8.65 -10.66 11.92
CA TYR A 147 7.73 -9.68 12.52
C TYR A 147 8.42 -8.73 13.50
N THR A 148 9.18 -9.29 14.45
CA THR A 148 9.84 -8.49 15.48
C THR A 148 10.91 -7.59 14.88
N GLU A 149 11.72 -8.12 13.97
CA GLU A 149 12.80 -7.35 13.34
C GLU A 149 12.24 -6.23 12.47
N ILE A 150 11.18 -6.49 11.72
CA ILE A 150 10.51 -5.48 10.89
C ILE A 150 9.98 -4.35 11.78
N SER A 151 9.28 -4.71 12.84
CA SER A 151 8.70 -3.75 13.77
C SER A 151 9.78 -2.87 14.41
N THR A 152 10.86 -3.48 14.86
CA THR A 152 11.97 -2.78 15.49
C THR A 152 12.65 -1.81 14.53
N GLU A 153 12.97 -2.27 13.31
CA GLU A 153 13.59 -1.41 12.31
C GLU A 153 12.71 -0.22 11.94
N PHE A 154 11.42 -0.45 11.77
CA PHE A 154 10.52 0.66 11.43
C PHE A 154 10.44 1.66 12.58
N GLU A 155 10.31 1.20 13.81
CA GLU A 155 10.22 2.08 14.99
C GLU A 155 11.50 2.88 15.18
N GLU A 156 12.65 2.28 14.96
CA GLU A 156 13.94 2.98 15.05
C GLU A 156 14.08 4.03 13.94
N ALA A 157 13.69 3.69 12.71
CA ALA A 157 13.74 4.62 11.59
C ALA A 157 12.78 5.79 11.81
N ALA A 158 11.57 5.51 12.30
CA ALA A 158 10.58 6.55 12.60
C ALA A 158 11.10 7.49 13.69
N ALA A 159 11.69 6.95 14.74
CA ALA A 159 12.27 7.77 15.83
C ALA A 159 13.41 8.65 15.30
N TYR A 160 14.25 8.11 14.44
CA TYR A 160 15.36 8.86 13.85
C TYR A 160 14.83 10.03 12.99
N LEU A 161 13.84 9.77 12.14
CA LEU A 161 13.27 10.79 11.26
C LEU A 161 12.51 11.86 12.02
N THR A 162 11.80 11.49 13.10
CA THR A 162 10.99 12.44 13.87
C THR A 162 11.83 13.25 14.86
N SER A 163 13.06 12.82 15.17
CA SER A 163 13.94 13.52 16.10
C SER A 163 14.73 14.66 15.44
N LYS A 164 14.61 14.83 14.14
CA LYS A 164 15.36 15.86 13.40
C LYS A 164 14.57 17.14 13.15
#